data_56db3be7ffe69f43c80d7658e8bfbfc7
#
_entry.id   56db3be7ffe69f43c80d7658e8bfbfc7
#
_cell.length_a   1.000
_cell.length_b   1.000
_cell.length_c   1.000
_cell.angle_alpha   90.00
_cell.angle_beta   90.00
_cell.angle_gamma   90.00
#
_symmetry.space_group_name_H-M   'P 1'
#
loop_
_entity.id
_entity.type
_entity.pdbx_description
1 polymer ?
#
loop_
_entity_poly.entity_id
_entity_poly.type
_entity_poly.pdbx_seq_one_letter_code
_entity_poly.pdbx_strand_id
1 'polypeptide(L)'
;CTHIGEFQQMYPDVALSVLTPRRLDDVSNPDADAFIAFGVGNWPNRAVELLCEVSFTPLCSPRLLNKVGGFSKPADVLRASLLHLSDTEDWARWLALSKVENPDTEGGIFFSDMNLVFSAAIAGQGIALGDELTGRQALSEGRLVKPFEATVPSPRSYFLVFEHAKAGHPVLNAFGDWLRAKLSESRV
;
A
#
# COMPACT_ATOMS: atom_id res chain seq x y z
N CYS A 1 -7.44 -2.55 8.11
CA CYS A 1 -8.69 -3.12 8.68
C CYS A 1 -8.50 -3.80 10.04
N THR A 2 -7.31 -4.28 10.37
CA THR A 2 -7.05 -5.11 11.57
C THR A 2 -7.48 -4.45 12.90
N HIS A 3 -7.39 -3.14 13.00
CA HIS A 3 -7.67 -2.37 14.22
C HIS A 3 -8.99 -1.60 14.22
N ILE A 4 -9.82 -1.72 13.17
CA ILE A 4 -11.05 -0.91 13.04
C ILE A 4 -12.02 -1.09 14.21
N GLY A 5 -12.05 -2.30 14.80
CA GLY A 5 -12.87 -2.58 15.96
C GLY A 5 -12.49 -1.78 17.22
N GLU A 6 -11.23 -1.32 17.33
CA GLU A 6 -10.80 -0.46 18.43
C GLU A 6 -11.45 0.92 18.34
N PHE A 7 -11.55 1.47 17.12
CA PHE A 7 -12.26 2.74 16.90
C PHE A 7 -13.74 2.61 17.25
N GLN A 8 -14.40 1.52 16.85
CA GLN A 8 -15.79 1.29 17.18
C GLN A 8 -16.03 1.13 18.70
N GLN A 9 -15.08 0.54 19.42
CA GLN A 9 -15.16 0.47 20.90
C GLN A 9 -15.04 1.84 21.58
N MET A 10 -14.22 2.75 21.02
CA MET A 10 -14.09 4.13 21.52
C MET A 10 -15.30 5.00 21.17
N TYR A 11 -15.97 4.70 20.07
CA TYR A 11 -17.11 5.46 19.53
C TYR A 11 -18.28 4.51 19.20
N PRO A 12 -18.94 3.92 20.23
CA PRO A 12 -19.94 2.87 20.03
C PRO A 12 -21.19 3.34 19.29
N ASP A 13 -21.51 4.63 19.34
CA ASP A 13 -22.65 5.23 18.66
C ASP A 13 -22.36 5.53 17.16
N VAL A 14 -21.12 5.29 16.69
CA VAL A 14 -20.73 5.49 15.30
C VAL A 14 -20.94 4.21 14.51
N ALA A 15 -21.86 4.22 13.56
CA ALA A 15 -22.01 3.13 12.59
C ALA A 15 -20.87 3.21 11.56
N LEU A 16 -20.09 2.14 11.44
CA LEU A 16 -18.99 2.04 10.47
C LEU A 16 -19.40 1.13 9.32
N SER A 17 -19.26 1.63 8.10
CA SER A 17 -19.34 0.85 6.88
C SER A 17 -18.06 1.00 6.07
N VAL A 18 -17.45 -0.12 5.67
CA VAL A 18 -16.21 -0.12 4.89
C VAL A 18 -16.53 -0.54 3.46
N LEU A 19 -16.29 0.37 2.53
CA LEU A 19 -16.52 0.18 1.11
C LEU A 19 -15.18 0.05 0.39
N THR A 20 -15.10 -0.83 -0.61
CA THR A 20 -13.89 -0.98 -1.42
C THR A 20 -14.10 -0.27 -2.77
N PRO A 21 -13.30 0.75 -3.10
CA PRO A 21 -13.37 1.43 -4.39
C PRO A 21 -12.77 0.55 -5.48
N ARG A 22 -13.09 0.85 -6.76
CA ARG A 22 -12.48 0.17 -7.92
C ARG A 22 -10.99 0.52 -8.08
N ARG A 23 -10.63 1.73 -7.70
CA ARG A 23 -9.25 2.26 -7.74
C ARG A 23 -8.95 2.95 -6.42
N LEU A 24 -7.73 2.82 -5.94
CA LEU A 24 -7.32 3.39 -4.65
C LEU A 24 -7.28 4.92 -4.63
N ASP A 25 -7.28 5.57 -5.78
CA ASP A 25 -7.36 7.04 -5.95
C ASP A 25 -8.78 7.54 -6.24
N ASP A 26 -9.78 6.64 -6.33
CA ASP A 26 -11.17 7.01 -6.57
C ASP A 26 -11.86 7.46 -5.27
N VAL A 27 -12.30 8.71 -5.26
CA VAL A 27 -13.01 9.37 -4.15
C VAL A 27 -14.40 9.85 -4.57
N SER A 28 -15.03 9.14 -5.50
CA SER A 28 -16.29 9.55 -6.13
C SER A 28 -17.53 8.91 -5.53
N ASN A 29 -17.40 7.88 -4.69
CA ASN A 29 -18.56 7.19 -4.13
C ASN A 29 -19.37 8.13 -3.21
N PRO A 30 -20.64 8.45 -3.55
CA PRO A 30 -21.47 9.36 -2.75
C PRO A 30 -21.92 8.78 -1.40
N ASP A 31 -21.88 7.46 -1.24
CA ASP A 31 -22.26 6.78 -0.01
C ASP A 31 -21.13 6.76 1.05
N ALA A 32 -19.95 7.25 0.68
CA ALA A 32 -18.82 7.32 1.59
C ALA A 32 -18.69 8.70 2.24
N ASP A 33 -18.53 8.75 3.55
CA ASP A 33 -18.25 9.98 4.29
C ASP A 33 -16.81 10.44 4.15
N ALA A 34 -15.89 9.48 4.04
CA ALA A 34 -14.47 9.72 3.85
C ALA A 34 -13.81 8.57 3.09
N PHE A 35 -12.66 8.85 2.51
CA PHE A 35 -11.85 7.90 1.75
C PHE A 35 -10.45 7.81 2.34
N ILE A 36 -9.93 6.61 2.48
CA ILE A 36 -8.50 6.37 2.64
C ILE A 36 -7.96 6.14 1.23
N ALA A 37 -7.47 7.22 0.61
CA ALA A 37 -7.04 7.21 -0.78
C ALA A 37 -5.52 7.12 -0.90
N PHE A 38 -5.02 6.42 -1.92
CA PHE A 38 -3.60 6.33 -2.25
C PHE A 38 -3.34 7.09 -3.56
N GLY A 39 -2.55 8.15 -3.50
CA GLY A 39 -2.31 9.01 -4.65
C GLY A 39 -1.32 10.14 -4.35
N VAL A 40 -1.29 11.13 -5.24
CA VAL A 40 -0.36 12.28 -5.18
C VAL A 40 -0.89 13.45 -4.32
N GLY A 41 -2.03 13.29 -3.64
CA GLY A 41 -2.60 14.34 -2.79
C GLY A 41 -3.40 15.41 -3.55
N ASN A 42 -3.79 15.16 -4.79
CA ASN A 42 -4.54 16.12 -5.60
C ASN A 42 -5.93 15.59 -5.96
N TRP A 43 -6.92 15.92 -5.15
CA TRP A 43 -8.34 15.67 -5.43
C TRP A 43 -9.09 17.01 -5.39
N PRO A 44 -9.40 17.59 -6.59
CA PRO A 44 -10.10 18.87 -6.68
C PRO A 44 -11.43 18.86 -5.90
N ASN A 45 -11.74 19.96 -5.21
CA ASN A 45 -12.95 20.14 -4.42
C ASN A 45 -13.11 19.18 -3.22
N ARG A 46 -12.02 18.62 -2.73
CA ARG A 46 -11.99 17.77 -1.53
C ARG A 46 -11.02 18.32 -0.48
N ALA A 47 -11.36 18.13 0.77
CA ALA A 47 -10.40 18.27 1.86
C ALA A 47 -9.48 17.04 1.85
N VAL A 48 -8.16 17.28 1.94
CA VAL A 48 -7.13 16.25 1.81
C VAL A 48 -6.17 16.36 2.98
N GLU A 49 -6.04 15.29 3.75
CA GLU A 49 -5.14 15.22 4.89
C GLU A 49 -4.17 14.06 4.71
N LEU A 50 -2.87 14.34 4.79
CA LEU A 50 -1.85 13.29 4.71
C LEU A 50 -1.97 12.36 5.92
N LEU A 51 -2.06 11.07 5.67
CA LEU A 51 -2.02 10.03 6.70
C LEU A 51 -0.60 9.49 6.86
N CYS A 52 0.01 9.02 5.79
CA CYS A 52 1.40 8.57 5.82
C CYS A 52 2.03 8.55 4.44
N GLU A 53 3.31 8.89 4.40
CA GLU A 53 4.18 8.66 3.24
C GLU A 53 4.53 7.18 3.13
N VAL A 54 4.80 6.73 1.91
CA VAL A 54 5.09 5.34 1.59
C VAL A 54 6.45 5.21 0.92
N SER A 55 7.19 4.18 1.28
CA SER A 55 8.39 3.74 0.57
C SER A 55 8.24 2.29 0.18
N PHE A 56 8.58 1.96 -1.05
CA PHE A 56 8.47 0.62 -1.58
C PHE A 56 9.77 -0.17 -1.46
N THR A 57 9.63 -1.45 -1.15
CA THR A 57 10.68 -2.46 -1.22
C THR A 57 10.13 -3.73 -1.87
N PRO A 58 10.95 -4.51 -2.57
CA PRO A 58 10.55 -5.82 -3.06
C PRO A 58 10.22 -6.77 -1.90
N LEU A 59 9.13 -7.50 -2.07
CA LEU A 59 8.64 -8.51 -1.13
C LEU A 59 8.37 -9.81 -1.87
N CYS A 60 8.85 -10.93 -1.35
CA CYS A 60 8.56 -12.24 -1.92
C CYS A 60 8.44 -13.31 -0.84
N SER A 61 7.88 -14.47 -1.18
CA SER A 61 7.88 -15.60 -0.25
C SER A 61 9.29 -16.19 -0.10
N PRO A 62 9.65 -16.74 1.08
CA PRO A 62 10.89 -17.50 1.27
C PRO A 62 11.05 -18.63 0.24
N ARG A 63 9.93 -19.25 -0.16
CA ARG A 63 9.92 -20.30 -1.18
C ARG A 63 10.42 -19.78 -2.54
N LEU A 64 9.93 -18.61 -2.97
CA LEU A 64 10.40 -18.01 -4.23
C LEU A 64 11.88 -17.64 -4.14
N LEU A 65 12.29 -17.01 -3.02
CA LEU A 65 13.68 -16.62 -2.80
C LEU A 65 14.64 -17.81 -2.92
N ASN A 66 14.29 -18.94 -2.30
CA ASN A 66 15.06 -20.18 -2.40
C ASN A 66 15.05 -20.75 -3.82
N LYS A 67 13.89 -20.75 -4.51
CA LYS A 67 13.76 -21.27 -5.88
C LYS A 67 14.65 -20.54 -6.88
N VAL A 68 14.79 -19.20 -6.75
CA VAL A 68 15.62 -18.39 -7.66
C VAL A 68 17.08 -18.30 -7.23
N GLY A 69 17.47 -18.92 -6.12
CA GLY A 69 18.83 -18.89 -5.58
C GLY A 69 19.21 -17.55 -4.94
N GLY A 70 18.22 -16.81 -4.44
CA GLY A 70 18.41 -15.49 -3.85
C GLY A 70 18.45 -14.35 -4.87
N PHE A 71 18.41 -13.12 -4.35
CA PHE A 71 18.59 -11.88 -5.10
C PHE A 71 19.79 -11.14 -4.51
N SER A 72 20.85 -10.96 -5.29
CA SER A 72 22.10 -10.33 -4.83
C SER A 72 22.18 -8.84 -5.17
N LYS A 73 21.47 -8.42 -6.22
CA LYS A 73 21.40 -7.04 -6.71
C LYS A 73 20.01 -6.72 -7.23
N PRO A 74 19.61 -5.44 -7.28
CA PRO A 74 18.27 -5.02 -7.70
C PRO A 74 17.81 -5.60 -9.04
N ALA A 75 18.68 -5.69 -10.04
CA ALA A 75 18.34 -6.27 -11.34
C ALA A 75 17.92 -7.75 -11.27
N ASP A 76 18.29 -8.46 -10.21
CA ASP A 76 17.97 -9.88 -10.07
C ASP A 76 16.46 -10.13 -9.88
N VAL A 77 15.67 -9.11 -9.49
CA VAL A 77 14.20 -9.25 -9.38
C VAL A 77 13.56 -9.60 -10.72
N LEU A 78 14.20 -9.20 -11.84
CA LEU A 78 13.74 -9.53 -13.20
C LEU A 78 13.86 -11.03 -13.56
N ARG A 79 14.47 -11.84 -12.71
CA ARG A 79 14.47 -13.31 -12.82
C ARG A 79 13.19 -13.96 -12.31
N ALA A 80 12.36 -13.19 -11.61
CA ALA A 80 11.06 -13.62 -11.12
C ALA A 80 9.94 -12.87 -11.86
N SER A 81 8.73 -13.41 -11.82
CA SER A 81 7.57 -12.70 -12.34
C SER A 81 7.30 -11.47 -11.48
N LEU A 82 7.21 -10.29 -12.10
CA LEU A 82 6.83 -9.07 -11.40
C LEU A 82 5.32 -9.07 -11.15
N LEU A 83 4.92 -8.74 -9.93
CA LEU A 83 3.52 -8.59 -9.57
C LEU A 83 3.21 -7.09 -9.49
N HIS A 84 2.31 -6.63 -10.36
CA HIS A 84 1.97 -5.23 -10.53
C HIS A 84 0.64 -4.88 -9.86
N LEU A 85 0.59 -3.71 -9.23
CA LEU A 85 -0.65 -3.09 -8.82
C LEU A 85 -1.05 -2.05 -9.88
N SER A 86 -2.03 -2.39 -10.70
CA SER A 86 -2.63 -1.55 -11.76
C SER A 86 -1.75 -1.27 -12.99
N ASP A 87 -0.48 -0.90 -12.82
CA ASP A 87 0.43 -0.47 -13.88
C ASP A 87 1.88 -0.90 -13.62
N THR A 88 2.78 -0.58 -14.54
CA THR A 88 4.21 -0.91 -14.48
C THR A 88 5.07 0.18 -13.82
N GLU A 89 4.49 1.34 -13.48
CA GLU A 89 5.24 2.54 -13.10
C GLU A 89 6.05 2.36 -11.80
N ASP A 90 5.47 1.68 -10.81
CA ASP A 90 6.14 1.49 -9.52
C ASP A 90 7.41 0.63 -9.67
N TRP A 91 7.36 -0.45 -10.44
CA TRP A 91 8.52 -1.27 -10.73
C TRP A 91 9.56 -0.55 -11.56
N ALA A 92 9.14 0.15 -12.63
CA ALA A 92 10.04 0.95 -13.45
C ALA A 92 10.78 2.01 -12.61
N ARG A 93 10.05 2.70 -11.73
CA ARG A 93 10.62 3.68 -10.80
C ARG A 93 11.59 3.05 -9.80
N TRP A 94 11.19 1.93 -9.17
CA TRP A 94 12.04 1.27 -8.17
C TRP A 94 13.36 0.82 -8.79
N LEU A 95 13.32 0.20 -9.97
CA LEU A 95 14.51 -0.26 -10.68
C LEU A 95 15.38 0.90 -11.15
N ALA A 96 14.79 1.98 -11.67
CA ALA A 96 15.53 3.17 -12.08
C ALA A 96 16.28 3.83 -10.91
N LEU A 97 15.62 4.02 -9.77
CA LEU A 97 16.23 4.58 -8.57
C LEU A 97 17.26 3.61 -7.93
N SER A 98 17.12 2.32 -8.19
CA SER A 98 18.10 1.28 -7.85
C SER A 98 19.22 1.14 -8.88
N LYS A 99 19.33 2.09 -9.84
CA LYS A 99 20.39 2.17 -10.87
C LYS A 99 20.42 0.97 -11.83
N VAL A 100 19.28 0.38 -12.10
CA VAL A 100 19.12 -0.64 -13.14
C VAL A 100 18.81 0.07 -14.45
N GLU A 101 19.67 -0.10 -15.46
CA GLU A 101 19.52 0.55 -16.76
C GLU A 101 18.53 -0.23 -17.64
N ASN A 102 17.60 0.49 -18.26
CA ASN A 102 16.63 -0.04 -19.21
C ASN A 102 15.93 -1.35 -18.78
N PRO A 103 15.32 -1.40 -17.59
CA PRO A 103 14.67 -2.62 -17.12
C PRO A 103 13.41 -2.90 -17.95
N ASP A 104 13.22 -4.15 -18.35
CA ASP A 104 11.94 -4.61 -18.90
C ASP A 104 10.97 -4.89 -17.76
N THR A 105 9.97 -4.03 -17.61
CA THR A 105 8.93 -4.14 -16.58
C THR A 105 7.54 -4.40 -17.15
N GLU A 106 7.43 -4.59 -18.47
CA GLU A 106 6.14 -4.77 -19.15
C GLU A 106 5.53 -6.17 -18.89
N GLY A 107 6.39 -7.15 -18.58
CA GLY A 107 5.96 -8.50 -18.27
C GLY A 107 5.53 -8.66 -16.81
N GLY A 108 4.72 -9.70 -16.54
CA GLY A 108 4.30 -10.06 -15.18
C GLY A 108 2.80 -10.27 -15.05
N ILE A 109 2.30 -10.15 -13.82
CA ILE A 109 0.88 -10.33 -13.51
C ILE A 109 0.34 -9.05 -12.90
N PHE A 110 -0.79 -8.57 -13.45
CA PHE A 110 -1.44 -7.33 -13.04
C PHE A 110 -2.64 -7.60 -12.15
N PHE A 111 -2.74 -6.86 -11.06
CA PHE A 111 -3.83 -6.94 -10.08
C PHE A 111 -4.43 -5.56 -9.87
N SER A 112 -5.70 -5.50 -9.53
CA SER A 112 -6.40 -4.27 -9.15
C SER A 112 -6.41 -3.99 -7.66
N ASP A 113 -5.91 -4.94 -6.84
CA ASP A 113 -5.94 -4.87 -5.37
C ASP A 113 -4.64 -5.39 -4.76
N MET A 114 -4.09 -4.66 -3.76
CA MET A 114 -2.83 -4.99 -3.11
C MET A 114 -2.90 -6.30 -2.31
N ASN A 115 -4.08 -6.67 -1.77
CA ASN A 115 -4.21 -7.95 -1.06
C ASN A 115 -4.05 -9.13 -2.01
N LEU A 116 -4.51 -9.00 -3.26
CA LEU A 116 -4.30 -10.01 -4.30
C LEU A 116 -2.83 -10.09 -4.70
N VAL A 117 -2.14 -8.94 -4.83
CA VAL A 117 -0.70 -8.89 -5.07
C VAL A 117 0.05 -9.65 -3.98
N PHE A 118 -0.23 -9.36 -2.71
CA PHE A 118 0.43 -10.04 -1.59
C PHE A 118 0.06 -11.52 -1.50
N SER A 119 -1.19 -11.87 -1.76
CA SER A 119 -1.61 -13.28 -1.80
C SER A 119 -0.84 -14.07 -2.86
N ALA A 120 -0.64 -13.50 -4.05
CA ALA A 120 0.17 -14.09 -5.10
C ALA A 120 1.66 -14.19 -4.71
N ALA A 121 2.22 -13.13 -4.08
CA ALA A 121 3.60 -13.14 -3.60
C ALA A 121 3.82 -14.22 -2.53
N ILE A 122 2.92 -14.33 -1.55
CA ILE A 122 2.94 -15.37 -0.49
C ILE A 122 2.86 -16.77 -1.11
N ALA A 123 2.02 -16.94 -2.13
CA ALA A 123 1.91 -18.20 -2.87
C ALA A 123 3.15 -18.51 -3.74
N GLY A 124 4.14 -17.61 -3.80
CA GLY A 124 5.37 -17.79 -4.57
C GLY A 124 5.20 -17.62 -6.08
N GLN A 125 4.13 -16.93 -6.51
CA GLN A 125 3.87 -16.68 -7.94
C GLN A 125 4.79 -15.63 -8.54
N GLY A 126 5.39 -14.76 -7.72
CA GLY A 126 6.25 -13.68 -8.15
C GLY A 126 6.74 -12.82 -7.00
N ILE A 127 7.37 -11.72 -7.36
CA ILE A 127 7.89 -10.69 -6.45
C ILE A 127 7.01 -9.44 -6.56
N ALA A 128 6.61 -8.88 -5.42
CA ALA A 128 5.77 -7.69 -5.32
C ALA A 128 6.59 -6.48 -4.88
N LEU A 129 6.18 -5.28 -5.28
CA LEU A 129 6.54 -4.07 -4.55
C LEU A 129 5.51 -3.83 -3.46
N GLY A 130 5.96 -3.64 -2.24
CA GLY A 130 5.12 -3.37 -1.11
C GLY A 130 5.77 -2.39 -0.13
N ASP A 131 4.96 -1.84 0.74
CA ASP A 131 5.41 -1.02 1.85
C ASP A 131 5.34 -1.80 3.17
N GLU A 132 6.06 -1.32 4.18
CA GLU A 132 6.09 -1.97 5.50
C GLU A 132 4.74 -1.90 6.23
N LEU A 133 3.87 -0.97 5.85
CA LEU A 133 2.57 -0.82 6.47
C LEU A 133 1.62 -1.93 6.01
N THR A 134 1.46 -2.07 4.69
CA THR A 134 0.53 -3.06 4.10
C THR A 134 1.08 -4.47 4.14
N GLY A 135 2.42 -4.64 4.06
CA GLY A 135 3.11 -5.93 4.13
C GLY A 135 3.43 -6.43 5.54
N ARG A 136 3.24 -5.61 6.57
CA ARG A 136 3.69 -5.87 7.95
C ARG A 136 3.32 -7.25 8.48
N GLN A 137 2.04 -7.60 8.42
CA GLN A 137 1.58 -8.87 8.98
C GLN A 137 2.26 -10.05 8.30
N ALA A 138 2.35 -10.04 6.97
CA ALA A 138 2.99 -11.11 6.21
C ALA A 138 4.51 -11.18 6.48
N LEU A 139 5.16 -10.02 6.72
CA LEU A 139 6.56 -9.94 7.11
C LEU A 139 6.78 -10.50 8.53
N SER A 140 5.98 -10.06 9.51
CA SER A 140 6.12 -10.53 10.91
C SER A 140 5.84 -12.02 11.06
N GLU A 141 4.96 -12.58 10.25
CA GLU A 141 4.66 -14.01 10.20
C GLU A 141 5.65 -14.82 9.34
N GLY A 142 6.64 -14.15 8.73
CA GLY A 142 7.62 -14.79 7.84
C GLY A 142 7.04 -15.35 6.53
N ARG A 143 5.80 -14.99 6.17
CA ARG A 143 5.18 -15.39 4.90
C ARG A 143 5.75 -14.61 3.71
N LEU A 144 6.18 -13.38 3.96
CA LEU A 144 6.98 -12.57 3.04
C LEU A 144 8.32 -12.22 3.69
N VAL A 145 9.31 -11.97 2.86
CA VAL A 145 10.64 -11.48 3.25
C VAL A 145 11.04 -10.34 2.33
N LYS A 146 11.91 -9.46 2.83
CA LYS A 146 12.58 -8.43 2.05
C LYS A 146 13.89 -9.00 1.51
N PRO A 147 14.06 -9.17 0.21
CA PRO A 147 15.37 -9.57 -0.33
C PRO A 147 16.40 -8.44 -0.30
N PHE A 148 15.98 -7.19 -0.09
CA PHE A 148 16.84 -6.01 0.01
C PHE A 148 16.41 -5.12 1.17
N GLU A 149 17.39 -4.48 1.83
CA GLU A 149 17.11 -3.45 2.84
C GLU A 149 16.74 -2.09 2.23
N ALA A 150 17.13 -1.87 0.96
CA ALA A 150 16.87 -0.61 0.28
C ALA A 150 15.38 -0.38 0.02
N THR A 151 14.90 0.78 0.42
CA THR A 151 13.55 1.27 0.12
C THR A 151 13.62 2.46 -0.82
N VAL A 152 12.59 2.64 -1.64
CA VAL A 152 12.47 3.76 -2.57
C VAL A 152 11.20 4.54 -2.26
N PRO A 153 11.30 5.88 -2.02
CA PRO A 153 10.12 6.69 -1.77
C PRO A 153 9.12 6.63 -2.93
N SER A 154 7.86 6.40 -2.61
CA SER A 154 6.76 6.49 -3.56
C SER A 154 6.40 7.96 -3.80
N PRO A 155 6.05 8.38 -5.04
CA PRO A 155 5.46 9.69 -5.29
C PRO A 155 4.01 9.76 -4.77
N ARG A 156 3.42 8.63 -4.40
CA ARG A 156 2.06 8.49 -3.89
C ARG A 156 2.11 8.19 -2.39
N SER A 157 1.12 8.70 -1.66
CA SER A 157 0.98 8.54 -0.21
C SER A 157 -0.46 8.17 0.15
N TYR A 158 -0.70 7.75 1.38
CA TYR A 158 -2.07 7.58 1.88
C TYR A 158 -2.60 8.90 2.45
N PHE A 159 -3.83 9.22 2.06
CA PHE A 159 -4.53 10.41 2.49
C PHE A 159 -5.93 10.06 3.03
N LEU A 160 -6.39 10.84 3.99
CA LEU A 160 -7.80 10.92 4.34
C LEU A 160 -8.42 12.03 3.50
N VAL A 161 -9.43 11.67 2.70
CA VAL A 161 -10.07 12.58 1.75
C VAL A 161 -11.57 12.60 2.00
N PHE A 162 -12.15 13.80 2.10
CA PHE A 162 -13.58 13.98 2.35
C PHE A 162 -14.08 15.31 1.74
N GLU A 163 -15.37 15.54 1.76
CA GLU A 163 -15.95 16.79 1.27
C GLU A 163 -15.59 17.97 2.17
N HIS A 164 -15.32 19.14 1.59
CA HIS A 164 -15.03 20.37 2.37
C HIS A 164 -16.14 20.71 3.38
N ALA A 165 -17.40 20.45 3.04
CA ALA A 165 -18.53 20.65 3.94
C ALA A 165 -18.47 19.82 5.23
N LYS A 166 -17.71 18.72 5.21
CA LYS A 166 -17.49 17.82 6.35
C LYS A 166 -16.21 18.16 7.14
N ALA A 167 -15.45 19.17 6.70
CA ALA A 167 -14.28 19.65 7.43
C ALA A 167 -14.71 20.14 8.82
N GLY A 168 -14.04 19.68 9.85
CA GLY A 168 -14.42 19.97 11.24
C GLY A 168 -15.50 19.06 11.84
N HIS A 169 -16.01 18.06 11.09
CA HIS A 169 -16.94 17.08 11.66
C HIS A 169 -16.25 16.26 12.77
N PRO A 170 -16.78 16.24 14.02
CA PRO A 170 -16.06 15.69 15.18
C PRO A 170 -15.65 14.22 14.97
N VAL A 171 -16.53 13.39 14.39
CA VAL A 171 -16.27 11.96 14.16
C VAL A 171 -15.19 11.77 13.10
N LEU A 172 -15.18 12.56 12.02
CA LEU A 172 -14.14 12.47 10.98
C LEU A 172 -12.78 12.91 11.52
N ASN A 173 -12.73 13.98 12.32
CA ASN A 173 -11.50 14.40 12.96
C ASN A 173 -10.97 13.32 13.90
N ALA A 174 -11.84 12.78 14.77
CA ALA A 174 -11.48 11.68 15.67
C ALA A 174 -10.99 10.45 14.91
N PHE A 175 -11.61 10.11 13.78
CA PHE A 175 -11.18 9.00 12.92
C PHE A 175 -9.82 9.27 12.27
N GLY A 176 -9.59 10.47 11.77
CA GLY A 176 -8.31 10.89 11.21
C GLY A 176 -7.18 10.85 12.24
N ASP A 177 -7.43 11.34 13.47
CA ASP A 177 -6.47 11.31 14.57
C ASP A 177 -6.14 9.88 15.00
N TRP A 178 -7.17 9.04 15.13
CA TRP A 178 -7.00 7.62 15.44
C TRP A 178 -6.20 6.90 14.35
N LEU A 179 -6.48 7.14 13.07
CA LEU A 179 -5.72 6.56 11.95
C LEU A 179 -4.24 6.97 12.02
N ARG A 180 -3.96 8.27 12.21
CA ARG A 180 -2.58 8.77 12.31
C ARG A 180 -1.83 8.15 13.49
N ALA A 181 -2.48 8.00 14.65
CA ALA A 181 -1.90 7.32 15.80
C ALA A 181 -1.55 5.87 15.48
N LYS A 182 -2.49 5.12 14.89
CA LYS A 182 -2.26 3.70 14.50
C LYS A 182 -1.16 3.54 13.45
N LEU A 183 -1.08 4.45 12.50
CA LEU A 183 -0.04 4.44 11.48
C LEU A 183 1.34 4.78 12.05
N SER A 184 1.41 5.67 13.05
CA SER A 184 2.67 6.01 13.72
C SER A 184 3.18 4.88 14.63
N GLU A 185 2.30 4.23 15.41
CA GLU A 185 2.62 3.01 16.19
C GLU A 185 3.18 1.91 15.29
N SER A 186 2.78 1.96 14.04
CA SER A 186 3.16 0.99 13.02
C SER A 186 4.55 1.21 12.42
N ARG A 187 5.26 2.30 12.72
CA ARG A 187 6.59 2.63 12.21
C ARG A 187 7.75 2.32 13.17
N VAL A 188 7.47 1.77 14.35
CA VAL A 188 8.47 1.40 15.37
C VAL A 188 8.79 -0.14 15.28
#